data_ac93d785857b5287fce91820ebf12319
#
_entry.id   ac93d785857b5287fce91820ebf12319
#
_cell.length_a   1.000
_cell.length_b   1.000
_cell.length_c   1.000
_cell.angle_alpha   90.00
_cell.angle_beta   90.00
_cell.angle_gamma   90.00
#
_symmetry.space_group_name_H-M   'P 1'
#
loop_
_entity.id
_entity.type
_entity.pdbx_description
1 polymer ?
#
loop_
_entity_poly.entity_id
_entity_poly.type
_entity_poly.pdbx_seq_one_letter_code
_entity_poly.pdbx_strand_id
1 'polypeptide(L)'
;MASKSKLAQKKQASSAKKINFYLIGIPVFAFFIKLIIMANIKGSDGALLGGWLGADGENYLSGVDGLLQQGYFSDKSILSYWPAGYPILIWLLTKISLAHVIYLIAFTQSIFYAYSSYYFVKQLRGTKLQPYMFLIGLALAFNPTLSLSSLAVGYESPIAACMLMVVGLIMKSRQSGHDRQFILRVVSVGFFSALASFMQ
;
A
#
# COMPACT_ATOMS: atom_id res chain seq x y z
N MET A 1 -7.53 20.13 -44.14
CA MET A 1 -6.83 20.27 -42.82
C MET A 1 -7.47 19.49 -41.66
N ALA A 2 -8.78 19.35 -41.56
CA ALA A 2 -9.51 18.67 -40.48
C ALA A 2 -9.20 17.14 -40.33
N SER A 3 -8.84 16.43 -41.39
CA SER A 3 -8.54 14.99 -41.33
C SER A 3 -7.25 14.64 -40.58
N LYS A 4 -6.20 15.44 -40.73
CA LYS A 4 -4.89 15.21 -40.05
C LYS A 4 -4.99 15.43 -38.53
N SER A 5 -5.83 16.40 -38.08
CA SER A 5 -6.02 16.66 -36.66
C SER A 5 -6.78 15.51 -35.95
N LYS A 6 -7.83 14.94 -36.60
CA LYS A 6 -8.56 13.80 -36.07
C LYS A 6 -7.68 12.53 -35.98
N LEU A 7 -6.79 12.31 -36.92
CA LEU A 7 -5.86 11.17 -36.91
C LEU A 7 -4.81 11.31 -35.79
N ALA A 8 -4.29 12.51 -35.57
CA ALA A 8 -3.39 12.81 -34.47
C ALA A 8 -4.05 12.61 -33.09
N GLN A 9 -5.28 13.11 -32.91
CA GLN A 9 -6.08 12.90 -31.69
C GLN A 9 -6.35 11.41 -31.43
N LYS A 10 -6.68 10.63 -32.46
CA LYS A 10 -6.93 9.19 -32.35
C LYS A 10 -5.66 8.40 -31.95
N LYS A 11 -4.49 8.77 -32.50
CA LYS A 11 -3.20 8.19 -32.12
C LYS A 11 -2.83 8.54 -30.68
N GLN A 12 -3.06 9.77 -30.26
CA GLN A 12 -2.78 10.23 -28.90
C GLN A 12 -3.69 9.56 -27.86
N ALA A 13 -4.97 9.39 -28.16
CA ALA A 13 -5.94 8.65 -27.31
C ALA A 13 -5.58 7.16 -27.21
N SER A 14 -5.17 6.52 -28.32
CA SER A 14 -4.73 5.12 -28.35
C SER A 14 -3.45 4.92 -27.51
N SER A 15 -2.48 5.82 -27.64
CA SER A 15 -1.25 5.78 -26.84
C SER A 15 -1.53 5.96 -25.34
N ALA A 16 -2.39 6.91 -24.99
CA ALA A 16 -2.78 7.13 -23.59
C ALA A 16 -3.50 5.90 -22.98
N LYS A 17 -4.32 5.20 -23.78
CA LYS A 17 -5.02 3.99 -23.36
C LYS A 17 -4.07 2.81 -23.14
N LYS A 18 -3.05 2.64 -24.00
CA LYS A 18 -1.99 1.62 -23.85
C LYS A 18 -1.15 1.87 -22.58
N ILE A 19 -0.73 3.11 -22.35
CA ILE A 19 0.05 3.47 -21.15
C ILE A 19 -0.75 3.17 -19.88
N ASN A 20 -2.07 3.41 -19.86
CA ASN A 20 -2.92 3.08 -18.71
C ASN A 20 -2.94 1.57 -18.43
N PHE A 21 -3.02 0.75 -19.46
CA PHE A 21 -3.05 -0.71 -19.33
C PHE A 21 -1.78 -1.24 -18.68
N TYR A 22 -0.60 -0.80 -19.14
CA TYR A 22 0.68 -1.21 -18.54
C TYR A 22 0.84 -0.76 -17.09
N LEU A 23 0.39 0.46 -16.76
CA LEU A 23 0.50 0.98 -15.40
C LEU A 23 -0.36 0.22 -14.39
N ILE A 24 -1.51 -0.30 -14.81
CA ILE A 24 -2.36 -1.16 -13.97
C ILE A 24 -1.81 -2.60 -13.96
N GLY A 25 -1.33 -3.08 -15.09
CA GLY A 25 -0.85 -4.46 -15.25
C GLY A 25 0.30 -4.80 -14.31
N ILE A 26 1.26 -3.87 -14.08
CA ILE A 26 2.42 -4.12 -13.22
C ILE A 26 2.01 -4.41 -11.77
N PRO A 27 1.27 -3.52 -11.06
CA PRO A 27 0.90 -3.78 -9.67
C PRO A 27 -0.07 -4.97 -9.53
N VAL A 28 -0.95 -5.18 -10.51
CA VAL A 28 -1.83 -6.35 -10.55
C VAL A 28 -1.03 -7.64 -10.68
N PHE A 29 -0.08 -7.70 -11.61
CA PHE A 29 0.79 -8.88 -11.78
C PHE A 29 1.63 -9.14 -10.53
N ALA A 30 2.26 -8.11 -9.95
CA ALA A 30 3.00 -8.23 -8.70
C ALA A 30 2.11 -8.70 -7.55
N PHE A 31 0.86 -8.25 -7.48
CA PHE A 31 -0.11 -8.71 -6.49
C PHE A 31 -0.45 -10.20 -6.68
N PHE A 32 -0.65 -10.68 -7.90
CA PHE A 32 -0.87 -12.11 -8.16
C PHE A 32 0.33 -12.97 -7.76
N ILE A 33 1.56 -12.51 -8.01
CA ILE A 33 2.77 -13.21 -7.52
C ILE A 33 2.73 -13.31 -5.99
N LYS A 34 2.37 -12.23 -5.30
CA LYS A 34 2.24 -12.25 -3.84
C LYS A 34 1.18 -13.24 -3.36
N LEU A 35 0.03 -13.33 -4.03
CA LEU A 35 -0.98 -14.34 -3.70
C LEU A 35 -0.44 -15.77 -3.82
N ILE A 36 0.37 -16.03 -4.87
CA ILE A 36 1.03 -17.33 -5.02
C ILE A 36 2.02 -17.57 -3.87
N ILE A 37 2.81 -16.58 -3.50
CA ILE A 37 3.73 -16.68 -2.36
C ILE A 37 2.95 -16.95 -1.08
N MET A 38 1.90 -16.16 -0.79
CA MET A 38 1.04 -16.32 0.38
C MET A 38 0.44 -17.73 0.48
N ALA A 39 0.02 -18.31 -0.65
CA ALA A 39 -0.52 -19.66 -0.70
C ALA A 39 0.52 -20.76 -0.41
N ASN A 40 1.80 -20.42 -0.35
CA ASN A 40 2.90 -21.37 -0.09
C ASN A 40 3.62 -21.12 1.24
N ILE A 41 3.31 -20.05 1.97
CA ILE A 41 3.89 -19.80 3.29
C ILE A 41 3.17 -20.64 4.33
N LYS A 42 3.94 -21.57 4.94
CA LYS A 42 3.45 -22.51 5.96
C LYS A 42 4.18 -22.30 7.27
N GLY A 43 3.50 -22.55 8.37
CA GLY A 43 4.08 -22.62 9.70
C GLY A 43 4.88 -23.90 9.91
N SER A 44 5.55 -24.02 11.06
CA SER A 44 6.29 -25.19 11.48
C SER A 44 5.43 -26.45 11.60
N ASP A 45 4.14 -26.28 11.84
CA ASP A 45 3.11 -27.30 11.90
C ASP A 45 2.54 -27.69 10.52
N GLY A 46 3.01 -27.05 9.44
CA GLY A 46 2.53 -27.24 8.09
C GLY A 46 1.22 -26.49 7.76
N ALA A 47 0.62 -25.80 8.72
CA ALA A 47 -0.56 -24.98 8.49
C ALA A 47 -0.24 -23.77 7.62
N LEU A 48 -1.21 -23.34 6.79
CA LEU A 48 -1.07 -22.18 5.94
C LEU A 48 -1.11 -20.89 6.78
N LEU A 49 0.01 -20.16 6.83
CA LEU A 49 0.08 -18.87 7.50
C LEU A 49 -0.33 -17.72 6.57
N GLY A 50 -0.01 -17.81 5.28
CA GLY A 50 -0.30 -16.79 4.29
C GLY A 50 0.54 -15.51 4.40
N GLY A 51 1.45 -15.43 5.35
CA GLY A 51 2.37 -14.31 5.58
C GLY A 51 3.49 -14.72 6.53
N TRP A 52 4.50 -13.84 6.68
CA TRP A 52 5.63 -14.06 7.57
C TRP A 52 5.48 -13.29 8.89
N LEU A 53 5.84 -13.93 9.98
CA LEU A 53 6.13 -13.24 11.22
C LEU A 53 7.55 -12.65 11.08
N GLY A 54 7.66 -11.33 10.88
CA GLY A 54 8.94 -10.63 10.95
C GLY A 54 9.48 -10.62 12.38
N ALA A 55 10.69 -10.08 12.59
CA ALA A 55 11.32 -10.01 13.91
C ALA A 55 10.42 -9.38 14.99
N ASP A 56 9.62 -8.37 14.62
CA ASP A 56 8.69 -7.67 15.51
C ASP A 56 7.25 -8.19 15.40
N GLY A 57 6.97 -9.15 14.52
CA GLY A 57 5.62 -9.62 14.24
C GLY A 57 4.95 -10.25 15.46
N GLU A 58 5.70 -11.00 16.27
CA GLU A 58 5.22 -11.57 17.53
C GLU A 58 4.86 -10.49 18.56
N ASN A 59 5.64 -9.42 18.63
CA ASN A 59 5.38 -8.28 19.50
C ASN A 59 4.08 -7.56 19.11
N TYR A 60 3.83 -7.38 17.81
CA TYR A 60 2.58 -6.79 17.33
C TYR A 60 1.37 -7.68 17.62
N LEU A 61 1.49 -8.99 17.44
CA LEU A 61 0.43 -9.93 17.76
C LEU A 61 0.16 -10.00 19.26
N SER A 62 1.21 -10.01 20.10
CA SER A 62 1.05 -9.97 21.56
C SER A 62 0.42 -8.66 22.04
N GLY A 63 0.70 -7.54 21.35
CA GLY A 63 0.02 -6.27 21.58
C GLY A 63 -1.50 -6.36 21.32
N VAL A 64 -1.90 -7.14 20.32
CA VAL A 64 -3.31 -7.42 20.05
C VAL A 64 -3.95 -8.28 21.14
N ASP A 65 -3.24 -9.29 21.65
CA ASP A 65 -3.71 -10.09 22.79
C ASP A 65 -3.88 -9.24 24.04
N GLY A 66 -2.99 -8.29 24.29
CA GLY A 66 -3.11 -7.28 25.33
C GLY A 66 -4.38 -6.45 25.17
N LEU A 67 -4.69 -6.00 23.94
CA LEU A 67 -5.93 -5.27 23.64
C LEU A 67 -7.19 -6.10 23.86
N LEU A 68 -7.13 -7.40 23.54
CA LEU A 68 -8.27 -8.31 23.68
C LEU A 68 -8.54 -8.69 25.15
N GLN A 69 -7.49 -8.89 25.96
CA GLN A 69 -7.59 -9.43 27.31
C GLN A 69 -7.57 -8.34 28.39
N GLN A 70 -6.82 -7.29 28.22
CA GLN A 70 -6.52 -6.31 29.26
C GLN A 70 -7.07 -4.91 28.98
N GLY A 71 -7.50 -4.65 27.75
CA GLY A 71 -7.91 -3.33 27.28
C GLY A 71 -6.73 -2.41 26.96
N TYR A 72 -7.05 -1.38 26.16
CA TYR A 72 -6.06 -0.47 25.57
C TYR A 72 -5.22 0.32 26.59
N PHE A 73 -5.82 0.71 27.71
CA PHE A 73 -5.23 1.55 28.74
C PHE A 73 -4.62 0.76 29.91
N SER A 74 -4.42 -0.55 29.78
CA SER A 74 -3.76 -1.31 30.82
C SER A 74 -2.27 -1.00 30.86
N ASP A 75 -1.72 -0.69 32.04
CA ASP A 75 -0.28 -0.47 32.26
C ASP A 75 0.58 -1.68 31.88
N LYS A 76 -0.03 -2.86 31.77
CA LYS A 76 0.61 -4.12 31.37
C LYS A 76 0.55 -4.35 29.86
N SER A 77 -0.15 -3.49 29.12
CA SER A 77 -0.23 -3.61 27.67
C SER A 77 1.10 -3.22 27.04
N ILE A 78 1.58 -4.01 26.07
CA ILE A 78 2.75 -3.67 25.25
C ILE A 78 2.57 -2.32 24.54
N LEU A 79 1.34 -1.87 24.37
CA LEU A 79 0.99 -0.59 23.75
C LEU A 79 1.37 0.63 24.61
N SER A 80 1.74 0.44 25.87
CA SER A 80 2.34 1.51 26.68
C SER A 80 3.78 1.86 26.22
N TYR A 81 4.41 0.96 25.44
CA TYR A 81 5.79 1.10 24.95
C TYR A 81 5.89 1.20 23.42
N TRP A 82 4.90 0.69 22.69
CA TRP A 82 4.93 0.60 21.23
C TRP A 82 3.82 1.44 20.60
N PRO A 83 4.08 2.03 19.41
CA PRO A 83 3.05 2.76 18.69
C PRO A 83 1.80 1.92 18.44
N ALA A 84 0.66 2.46 18.84
CA ALA A 84 -0.59 1.73 18.88
C ALA A 84 -1.24 1.51 17.50
N GLY A 85 -0.83 2.27 16.49
CA GLY A 85 -1.53 2.29 15.20
C GLY A 85 -1.54 0.96 14.47
N TYR A 86 -0.40 0.32 14.40
CA TYR A 86 -0.31 -0.95 13.71
C TYR A 86 -1.01 -2.10 14.47
N PRO A 87 -0.84 -2.27 15.79
CA PRO A 87 -1.66 -3.20 16.58
C PRO A 87 -3.17 -2.98 16.46
N ILE A 88 -3.64 -1.72 16.40
CA ILE A 88 -5.07 -1.43 16.20
C ILE A 88 -5.54 -1.93 14.82
N LEU A 89 -4.74 -1.73 13.77
CA LEU A 89 -5.05 -2.27 12.44
C LEU A 89 -5.19 -3.80 12.48
N ILE A 90 -4.24 -4.49 13.14
CA ILE A 90 -4.30 -5.95 13.31
C ILE A 90 -5.55 -6.34 14.09
N TRP A 91 -5.83 -5.67 15.21
CA TRP A 91 -7.01 -5.92 16.02
C TRP A 91 -8.32 -5.79 15.22
N LEU A 92 -8.43 -4.80 14.34
CA LEU A 92 -9.57 -4.68 13.43
C LEU A 92 -9.68 -5.88 12.48
N LEU A 93 -8.56 -6.40 11.99
CA LEU A 93 -8.55 -7.58 11.13
C LEU A 93 -8.91 -8.87 11.88
N THR A 94 -8.59 -8.98 13.19
CA THR A 94 -9.03 -10.12 14.01
C THR A 94 -10.55 -10.21 14.14
N LYS A 95 -11.26 -9.07 14.02
CA LYS A 95 -12.73 -9.06 14.00
C LYS A 95 -13.32 -9.73 12.76
N ILE A 96 -12.53 -9.83 11.68
CA ILE A 96 -12.95 -10.56 10.47
C ILE A 96 -12.66 -12.06 10.66
N SER A 97 -11.42 -12.40 11.02
CA SER A 97 -11.02 -13.78 11.31
C SER A 97 -9.74 -13.81 12.14
N LEU A 98 -9.83 -14.33 13.35
CA LEU A 98 -8.65 -14.52 14.20
C LEU A 98 -7.73 -15.61 13.65
N ALA A 99 -8.30 -16.73 13.19
CA ALA A 99 -7.56 -17.87 12.67
C ALA A 99 -6.73 -17.56 11.41
N HIS A 100 -7.13 -16.54 10.63
CA HIS A 100 -6.47 -16.15 9.38
C HIS A 100 -5.90 -14.73 9.42
N VAL A 101 -5.61 -14.20 10.61
CA VAL A 101 -5.21 -12.80 10.77
C VAL A 101 -3.94 -12.47 10.00
N ILE A 102 -2.93 -13.33 10.00
CA ILE A 102 -1.66 -13.12 9.28
C ILE A 102 -1.92 -13.02 7.77
N TYR A 103 -2.75 -13.91 7.23
CA TYR A 103 -3.17 -13.85 5.84
C TYR A 103 -3.90 -12.55 5.51
N LEU A 104 -4.82 -12.12 6.36
CA LEU A 104 -5.57 -10.87 6.18
C LEU A 104 -4.66 -9.64 6.23
N ILE A 105 -3.65 -9.63 7.11
CA ILE A 105 -2.63 -8.59 7.19
C ILE A 105 -1.88 -8.52 5.86
N ALA A 106 -1.26 -9.63 5.43
CA ALA A 106 -0.48 -9.69 4.20
C ALA A 106 -1.30 -9.31 2.96
N PHE A 107 -2.55 -9.76 2.89
CA PHE A 107 -3.47 -9.44 1.81
C PHE A 107 -3.81 -7.95 1.77
N THR A 108 -4.21 -7.37 2.91
CA THR A 108 -4.60 -5.96 3.01
C THR A 108 -3.44 -5.03 2.70
N GLN A 109 -2.26 -5.31 3.27
CA GLN A 109 -1.03 -4.54 3.01
C GLN A 109 -0.62 -4.63 1.54
N SER A 110 -0.71 -5.81 0.92
CA SER A 110 -0.36 -6.02 -0.49
C SER A 110 -1.28 -5.22 -1.42
N ILE A 111 -2.58 -5.18 -1.16
CA ILE A 111 -3.54 -4.35 -1.92
C ILE A 111 -3.22 -2.87 -1.72
N PHE A 112 -3.01 -2.44 -0.49
CA PHE A 112 -2.74 -1.02 -0.18
C PHE A 112 -1.45 -0.55 -0.83
N TYR A 113 -0.39 -1.34 -0.75
CA TYR A 113 0.88 -1.03 -1.40
C TYR A 113 0.76 -1.01 -2.94
N ALA A 114 0.08 -1.99 -3.54
CA ALA A 114 -0.14 -2.05 -4.98
C ALA A 114 -0.93 -0.83 -5.49
N TYR A 115 -2.00 -0.45 -4.79
CA TYR A 115 -2.79 0.73 -5.11
C TYR A 115 -1.97 2.03 -4.98
N SER A 116 -1.22 2.19 -3.89
CA SER A 116 -0.40 3.37 -3.62
C SER A 116 0.71 3.54 -4.66
N SER A 117 1.37 2.43 -5.03
CA SER A 117 2.39 2.41 -6.09
C SER A 117 1.79 2.80 -7.44
N TYR A 118 0.65 2.23 -7.83
CA TYR A 118 -0.08 2.61 -9.04
C TYR A 118 -0.45 4.10 -9.03
N TYR A 119 -1.03 4.57 -7.91
CA TYR A 119 -1.46 5.96 -7.78
C TYR A 119 -0.30 6.93 -7.94
N PHE A 120 0.83 6.68 -7.25
CA PHE A 120 2.04 7.48 -7.36
C PHE A 120 2.58 7.51 -8.79
N VAL A 121 2.80 6.34 -9.41
CA VAL A 121 3.35 6.25 -10.78
C VAL A 121 2.45 6.96 -11.79
N LYS A 122 1.15 6.89 -11.62
CA LYS A 122 0.19 7.62 -12.46
C LYS A 122 0.42 9.14 -12.43
N GLN A 123 0.84 9.71 -11.29
CA GLN A 123 1.09 11.15 -11.16
C GLN A 123 2.42 11.60 -11.80
N LEU A 124 3.28 10.69 -12.24
CA LEU A 124 4.50 11.04 -12.99
C LEU A 124 4.20 11.53 -14.42
N ARG A 125 2.97 11.36 -14.89
CA ARG A 125 2.54 11.90 -16.20
C ARG A 125 2.65 13.41 -16.23
N GLY A 126 3.17 13.94 -17.35
CA GLY A 126 3.40 15.38 -17.51
C GLY A 126 4.60 15.91 -16.74
N THR A 127 5.35 15.04 -16.07
CA THR A 127 6.62 15.39 -15.43
C THR A 127 7.82 14.94 -16.29
N LYS A 128 9.03 15.39 -15.93
CA LYS A 128 10.28 14.92 -16.55
C LYS A 128 10.52 13.41 -16.35
N LEU A 129 9.85 12.79 -15.37
CA LEU A 129 9.96 11.36 -15.08
C LEU A 129 8.98 10.49 -15.90
N GLN A 130 8.13 11.10 -16.72
CA GLN A 130 7.18 10.36 -17.56
C GLN A 130 7.81 9.25 -18.41
N PRO A 131 8.98 9.41 -19.05
CA PRO A 131 9.61 8.34 -19.83
C PRO A 131 9.99 7.12 -19.00
N TYR A 132 10.22 7.30 -17.69
CA TYR A 132 10.67 6.25 -16.76
C TYR A 132 9.53 5.61 -15.96
N MET A 133 8.28 5.99 -16.20
CA MET A 133 7.11 5.50 -15.43
C MET A 133 7.05 3.97 -15.35
N PHE A 134 7.36 3.29 -16.46
CA PHE A 134 7.35 1.83 -16.49
C PHE A 134 8.44 1.23 -15.58
N LEU A 135 9.68 1.74 -15.67
CA LEU A 135 10.79 1.29 -14.83
C LEU A 135 10.56 1.57 -13.35
N ILE A 136 10.03 2.77 -13.03
CA ILE A 136 9.68 3.14 -11.67
C ILE A 136 8.57 2.23 -11.14
N GLY A 137 7.56 1.93 -11.96
CA GLY A 137 6.49 1.00 -11.60
C GLY A 137 7.00 -0.40 -11.32
N LEU A 138 7.90 -0.93 -12.15
CA LEU A 138 8.56 -2.22 -11.92
C LEU A 138 9.42 -2.20 -10.64
N ALA A 139 10.24 -1.16 -10.46
CA ALA A 139 11.07 -1.02 -9.27
C ALA A 139 10.25 -1.03 -7.99
N LEU A 140 9.13 -0.30 -7.93
CA LEU A 140 8.22 -0.30 -6.78
C LEU A 140 7.54 -1.66 -6.60
N ALA A 141 7.02 -2.25 -7.68
CA ALA A 141 6.26 -3.49 -7.61
C ALA A 141 7.10 -4.69 -7.14
N PHE A 142 8.37 -4.72 -7.51
CA PHE A 142 9.30 -5.82 -7.21
C PHE A 142 10.41 -5.44 -6.22
N ASN A 143 10.32 -4.29 -5.58
CA ASN A 143 11.26 -3.92 -4.53
C ASN A 143 11.20 -4.95 -3.38
N PRO A 144 12.30 -5.63 -3.02
CA PRO A 144 12.29 -6.66 -2.00
C PRO A 144 11.95 -6.09 -0.62
N THR A 145 12.47 -4.92 -0.29
CA THR A 145 12.26 -4.30 1.02
C THR A 145 10.86 -3.72 1.19
N LEU A 146 10.38 -2.97 0.19
CA LEU A 146 9.10 -2.25 0.31
C LEU A 146 7.90 -3.10 -0.12
N SER A 147 8.05 -3.85 -1.21
CA SER A 147 6.95 -4.62 -1.79
C SER A 147 6.77 -5.96 -1.10
N LEU A 148 7.86 -6.71 -0.85
CA LEU A 148 7.77 -8.02 -0.20
C LEU A 148 7.51 -7.91 1.31
N SER A 149 7.91 -6.81 1.97
CA SER A 149 7.53 -6.56 3.37
C SER A 149 6.01 -6.53 3.59
N SER A 150 5.22 -6.31 2.53
CA SER A 150 3.76 -6.42 2.63
C SER A 150 3.25 -7.83 2.94
N LEU A 151 4.10 -8.84 2.82
CA LEU A 151 3.81 -10.24 3.18
C LEU A 151 4.19 -10.55 4.63
N ALA A 152 4.89 -9.65 5.31
CA ALA A 152 5.29 -9.79 6.70
C ALA A 152 4.34 -9.00 7.62
N VAL A 153 4.23 -9.47 8.85
CA VAL A 153 3.59 -8.70 9.93
C VAL A 153 4.57 -7.61 10.37
N GLY A 154 4.35 -6.40 9.89
CA GLY A 154 5.20 -5.23 10.12
C GLY A 154 4.63 -3.96 9.49
N TYR A 155 5.04 -2.81 9.98
CA TYR A 155 4.51 -1.50 9.57
C TYR A 155 5.22 -0.89 8.35
N GLU A 156 6.33 -1.48 7.89
CA GLU A 156 7.19 -0.90 6.84
C GLU A 156 6.43 -0.71 5.52
N SER A 157 5.69 -1.74 5.12
CA SER A 157 4.91 -1.66 3.88
C SER A 157 3.72 -0.69 3.96
N PRO A 158 2.89 -0.69 5.03
CA PRO A 158 1.87 0.33 5.24
C PRO A 158 2.41 1.75 5.26
N ILE A 159 3.53 2.01 5.94
CA ILE A 159 4.17 3.33 5.95
C ILE A 159 4.63 3.71 4.55
N ALA A 160 5.34 2.81 3.84
CA ALA A 160 5.77 3.07 2.47
C ALA A 160 4.57 3.37 1.56
N ALA A 161 3.46 2.64 1.69
CA ALA A 161 2.23 2.90 0.96
C ALA A 161 1.64 4.29 1.27
N CYS A 162 1.58 4.68 2.54
CA CYS A 162 1.16 6.02 2.95
C CYS A 162 2.04 7.11 2.34
N MET A 163 3.36 6.94 2.37
CA MET A 163 4.31 7.91 1.79
C MET A 163 4.14 8.04 0.27
N LEU A 164 3.94 6.93 -0.45
CA LEU A 164 3.62 6.96 -1.88
C LEU A 164 2.32 7.71 -2.17
N MET A 165 1.29 7.53 -1.33
CA MET A 165 0.03 8.29 -1.43
C MET A 165 0.24 9.77 -1.19
N VAL A 166 0.98 10.16 -0.14
CA VAL A 166 1.29 11.56 0.18
C VAL A 166 1.98 12.24 -1.00
N VAL A 167 3.07 11.65 -1.50
CA VAL A 167 3.83 12.22 -2.63
C VAL A 167 2.95 12.30 -3.89
N GLY A 168 2.20 11.24 -4.19
CA GLY A 168 1.27 11.23 -5.32
C GLY A 168 0.19 12.31 -5.24
N LEU A 169 -0.39 12.54 -4.06
CA LEU A 169 -1.39 13.58 -3.81
C LEU A 169 -0.80 14.98 -3.95
N ILE A 170 0.41 15.22 -3.45
CA ILE A 170 1.12 16.50 -3.60
C ILE A 170 1.40 16.77 -5.09
N MET A 171 1.90 15.77 -5.82
CA MET A 171 2.12 15.89 -7.27
C MET A 171 0.83 16.21 -8.00
N LYS A 172 -0.25 15.52 -7.68
CA LYS A 172 -1.57 15.78 -8.27
C LYS A 172 -2.06 17.18 -7.98
N SER A 173 -1.88 17.68 -6.76
CA SER A 173 -2.28 19.05 -6.37
C SER A 173 -1.51 20.10 -7.15
N ARG A 174 -0.20 19.91 -7.37
CA ARG A 174 0.62 20.81 -8.20
C ARG A 174 0.18 20.84 -9.66
N GLN A 175 -0.24 19.70 -10.22
CA GLN A 175 -0.66 19.60 -11.61
C GLN A 175 -2.06 20.20 -11.87
N SER A 176 -2.96 20.09 -10.90
CA SER A 176 -4.38 20.49 -11.05
C SER A 176 -4.67 21.91 -10.54
N GLY A 177 -3.72 22.53 -9.81
CA GLY A 177 -3.94 23.84 -9.19
C GLY A 177 -5.03 23.82 -8.12
N HIS A 178 -5.64 24.98 -7.87
CA HIS A 178 -6.70 25.18 -6.86
C HIS A 178 -8.10 24.86 -7.45
N ASP A 179 -8.35 23.61 -7.76
CA ASP A 179 -9.68 23.14 -8.15
C ASP A 179 -10.54 22.77 -6.92
N ARG A 180 -11.82 22.38 -7.16
CA ARG A 180 -12.74 21.96 -6.08
C ARG A 180 -12.21 20.79 -5.23
N GLN A 181 -11.30 19.99 -5.78
CA GLN A 181 -10.74 18.84 -5.09
C GLN A 181 -9.46 19.17 -4.32
N PHE A 182 -8.96 20.40 -4.40
CA PHE A 182 -7.72 20.80 -3.73
C PHE A 182 -7.80 20.58 -2.21
N ILE A 183 -8.87 21.04 -1.57
CA ILE A 183 -9.07 20.88 -0.11
C ILE A 183 -9.10 19.39 0.25
N LEU A 184 -9.83 18.57 -0.52
CA LEU A 184 -9.91 17.13 -0.27
C LEU A 184 -8.53 16.47 -0.37
N ARG A 185 -7.69 16.88 -1.33
CA ARG A 185 -6.31 16.37 -1.46
C ARG A 185 -5.43 16.79 -0.29
N VAL A 186 -5.54 18.03 0.17
CA VAL A 186 -4.79 18.53 1.34
C VAL A 186 -5.18 17.73 2.59
N VAL A 187 -6.48 17.54 2.82
CA VAL A 187 -6.97 16.71 3.93
C VAL A 187 -6.45 15.26 3.81
N SER A 188 -6.47 14.69 2.60
CA SER A 188 -5.94 13.34 2.36
C SER A 188 -4.43 13.24 2.62
N VAL A 189 -3.64 14.26 2.25
CA VAL A 189 -2.21 14.33 2.59
C VAL A 189 -2.03 14.30 4.11
N GLY A 190 -2.78 15.14 4.84
CA GLY A 190 -2.77 15.16 6.31
C GLY A 190 -3.13 13.81 6.90
N PHE A 191 -4.20 13.18 6.40
CA PHE A 191 -4.65 11.87 6.85
C PHE A 191 -3.57 10.78 6.67
N PHE A 192 -2.99 10.63 5.47
CA PHE A 192 -1.97 9.61 5.22
C PHE A 192 -0.67 9.90 5.97
N SER A 193 -0.31 11.17 6.17
CA SER A 193 0.85 11.54 6.98
C SER A 193 0.64 11.18 8.45
N ALA A 194 -0.53 11.49 9.00
CA ALA A 194 -0.90 11.13 10.37
C ALA A 194 -0.96 9.61 10.55
N LEU A 195 -1.55 8.89 9.58
CA LEU A 195 -1.62 7.43 9.60
C LEU A 195 -0.23 6.80 9.59
N ALA A 196 0.70 7.28 8.76
CA ALA A 196 2.07 6.81 8.74
C ALA A 196 2.78 7.04 10.08
N SER A 197 2.64 8.24 10.68
CA SER A 197 3.21 8.55 11.99
C SER A 197 2.59 7.74 13.13
N PHE A 198 1.30 7.41 13.01
CA PHE A 198 0.60 6.62 14.02
C PHE A 198 1.00 5.14 14.01
N MET A 199 1.45 4.63 12.85
CA MET A 199 1.91 3.25 12.71
C MET A 199 3.37 3.04 13.13
N GLN A 200 4.19 4.13 13.13
CA GLN A 200 5.61 4.09 13.44
C GLN A 200 5.86 4.15 14.95
#